data_116acffaf9621e34b1766dd1979cf9d9
#
_entry.id   116acffaf9621e34b1766dd1979cf9d9
#
_cell.length_a   1.000
_cell.length_b   1.000
_cell.length_c   1.000
_cell.angle_alpha   90.00
_cell.angle_beta   90.00
_cell.angle_gamma   90.00
#
_symmetry.space_group_name_H-M   'P 1'
#
loop_
_entity.id
_entity.type
_entity.pdbx_description
1 polymer ?
#
loop_
_entity_poly.entity_id
_entity_poly.type
_entity_poly.pdbx_seq_one_letter_code
_entity_poly.pdbx_strand_id
1 'polypeptide(L)'
;MDFDRQQTIFSKRQEDIGKYEGVRLPYTVQPFDIKNTNNVREFLTNLRNGYKGFVLMDTPGNLSQQGLVPIFALSHYIVCPYQFEATSISSTATFIGFIAKLQHMLPVMKSRFIFVVNKWDKRYGRKAELELWDKTEERLRHFGLVAPRIEGQGGYATVQY
;
A
#
# COMPACT_ATOMS: atom_id res chain seq x y z
N MET A 1 9.81 1.83 4.77
CA MET A 1 10.60 2.34 3.62
C MET A 1 9.73 3.31 2.85
N ASP A 2 10.20 4.51 2.64
CA ASP A 2 9.51 5.56 1.88
C ASP A 2 10.18 5.67 0.50
N PHE A 3 9.49 5.18 -0.53
CA PHE A 3 9.95 5.21 -1.92
C PHE A 3 9.32 6.37 -2.71
N ASP A 4 8.44 7.17 -2.09
CA ASP A 4 7.89 8.33 -2.75
C ASP A 4 8.95 9.45 -2.83
N ARG A 5 8.98 10.14 -3.97
CA ARG A 5 9.89 11.27 -4.19
C ARG A 5 9.64 12.44 -3.23
N GLN A 6 8.41 12.59 -2.74
CA GLN A 6 8.03 13.62 -1.78
C GLN A 6 8.50 13.30 -0.35
N GLN A 7 8.79 12.03 -0.05
CA GLN A 7 9.25 11.55 1.25
C GLN A 7 8.38 12.05 2.41
N THR A 8 7.06 12.07 2.21
CA THR A 8 6.11 12.64 3.17
C THR A 8 6.11 11.88 4.49
N ILE A 9 6.19 10.54 4.44
CA ILE A 9 6.21 9.70 5.64
C ILE A 9 7.53 9.86 6.38
N PHE A 10 8.64 9.94 5.67
CA PHE A 10 9.95 10.20 6.27
C PHE A 10 9.98 11.56 6.97
N SER A 11 9.53 12.62 6.32
CA SER A 11 9.50 13.98 6.87
C SER A 11 8.64 14.04 8.15
N LYS A 12 7.44 13.46 8.13
CA LYS A 12 6.58 13.37 9.33
C LYS A 12 7.25 12.60 10.46
N ARG A 13 7.97 11.51 10.14
CA ARG A 13 8.70 10.75 11.16
C ARG A 13 9.83 11.56 11.79
N GLN A 14 10.52 12.42 11.03
CA GLN A 14 11.54 13.33 11.59
C GLN A 14 10.90 14.37 12.52
N GLU A 15 9.74 14.92 12.16
CA GLU A 15 8.97 15.81 13.03
C GLU A 15 8.55 15.12 14.34
N ASP A 16 8.06 13.86 14.25
CA ASP A 16 7.68 13.08 15.43
C ASP A 16 8.88 12.83 16.37
N ILE A 17 10.07 12.51 15.82
CA ILE A 17 11.29 12.31 16.61
C ILE A 17 11.64 13.58 17.39
N GLY A 18 11.55 14.75 16.75
CA GLY A 18 11.80 16.02 17.42
C GLY A 18 10.73 16.40 18.46
N LYS A 19 9.46 16.04 18.19
CA LYS A 19 8.33 16.38 19.08
C LYS A 19 8.24 15.46 20.30
N TYR A 20 8.61 14.20 20.17
CA TYR A 20 8.50 13.18 21.21
C TYR A 20 9.88 12.71 21.64
N GLU A 21 10.73 13.66 22.04
CA GLU A 21 12.09 13.39 22.49
C GLU A 21 12.08 12.45 23.72
N GLY A 22 12.90 11.40 23.68
CA GLY A 22 12.97 10.38 24.73
C GLY A 22 11.90 9.27 24.66
N VAL A 23 10.92 9.36 23.75
CA VAL A 23 9.92 8.32 23.54
C VAL A 23 10.42 7.32 22.50
N ARG A 24 10.37 6.02 22.82
CA ARG A 24 10.69 4.96 21.85
C ARG A 24 9.56 4.85 20.83
N LEU A 25 9.81 5.30 19.60
CA LEU A 25 8.87 5.16 18.50
C LEU A 25 8.79 3.69 18.01
N PRO A 26 7.59 3.19 17.66
CA PRO A 26 7.36 1.77 17.39
C PRO A 26 8.00 1.27 16.08
N TYR A 27 8.38 2.16 15.17
CA TYR A 27 9.00 1.81 13.88
C TYR A 27 9.91 2.92 13.37
N THR A 28 10.83 2.59 12.49
CA THR A 28 11.71 3.54 11.78
C THR A 28 11.21 3.76 10.35
N VAL A 29 11.46 4.95 9.80
CA VAL A 29 11.22 5.26 8.40
C VAL A 29 12.55 5.60 7.73
N GLN A 30 12.82 5.00 6.57
CA GLN A 30 14.00 5.27 5.77
C GLN A 30 13.57 5.62 4.35
N PRO A 31 14.05 6.73 3.77
CA PRO A 31 13.81 7.06 2.38
C PRO A 31 14.72 6.21 1.48
N PHE A 32 14.25 5.92 0.27
CA PHE A 32 15.04 5.19 -0.72
C PHE A 32 14.69 5.66 -2.14
N ASP A 33 15.70 6.00 -2.94
CA ASP A 33 15.51 6.43 -4.33
C ASP A 33 15.34 5.21 -5.26
N ILE A 34 14.27 5.20 -6.03
CA ILE A 34 13.91 4.13 -6.96
C ILE A 34 14.37 4.36 -8.42
N LYS A 35 15.15 5.40 -8.69
CA LYS A 35 15.62 5.69 -10.05
C LYS A 35 16.48 4.58 -10.64
N ASN A 36 17.29 3.92 -9.82
CA ASN A 36 18.13 2.81 -10.23
C ASN A 36 17.52 1.47 -9.85
N THR A 37 16.93 0.78 -10.82
CA THR A 37 16.25 -0.51 -10.66
C THR A 37 17.16 -1.60 -10.09
N ASN A 38 18.46 -1.61 -10.43
CA ASN A 38 19.39 -2.62 -9.93
C ASN A 38 19.68 -2.40 -8.45
N ASN A 39 19.88 -1.16 -8.01
CA ASN A 39 20.07 -0.83 -6.59
C ASN A 39 18.83 -1.22 -5.76
N VAL A 40 17.64 -0.95 -6.29
CA VAL A 40 16.38 -1.37 -5.64
C VAL A 40 16.31 -2.88 -5.49
N ARG A 41 16.62 -3.62 -6.56
CA ARG A 41 16.58 -5.09 -6.55
C ARG A 41 17.59 -5.67 -5.55
N GLU A 42 18.83 -5.20 -5.58
CA GLU A 42 19.89 -5.65 -4.67
C GLU A 42 19.51 -5.38 -3.21
N PHE A 43 19.09 -4.15 -2.91
CA PHE A 43 18.63 -3.77 -1.58
C PHE A 43 17.51 -4.66 -1.07
N LEU A 44 16.45 -4.86 -1.87
CA LEU A 44 15.30 -5.68 -1.47
C LEU A 44 15.65 -7.16 -1.34
N THR A 45 16.57 -7.66 -2.15
CA THR A 45 17.07 -9.05 -2.04
C THR A 45 17.82 -9.23 -0.73
N ASN A 46 18.71 -8.31 -0.38
CA ASN A 46 19.45 -8.33 0.88
C ASN A 46 18.50 -8.20 2.08
N LEU A 47 17.52 -7.31 2.00
CA LEU A 47 16.49 -7.12 3.03
C LEU A 47 15.69 -8.42 3.24
N ARG A 48 15.24 -9.05 2.16
CA ARG A 48 14.46 -10.28 2.21
C ARG A 48 15.23 -11.45 2.82
N ASN A 49 16.53 -11.52 2.60
CA ASN A 49 17.39 -12.62 3.07
C ASN A 49 17.90 -12.42 4.50
N GLY A 50 18.09 -11.16 4.93
CA GLY A 50 18.77 -10.84 6.18
C GLY A 50 17.90 -10.23 7.27
N TYR A 51 16.78 -9.60 6.93
CA TYR A 51 15.95 -8.90 7.89
C TYR A 51 14.86 -9.79 8.47
N LYS A 52 14.79 -9.86 9.81
CA LYS A 52 13.73 -10.58 10.54
C LYS A 52 12.75 -9.57 11.11
N GLY A 53 11.69 -9.27 10.38
CA GLY A 53 10.67 -8.33 10.80
C GLY A 53 9.70 -7.97 9.68
N PHE A 54 8.83 -7.01 9.94
CA PHE A 54 7.91 -6.47 8.94
C PHE A 54 8.51 -5.23 8.28
N VAL A 55 8.44 -5.17 6.96
CA VAL A 55 8.82 -4.00 6.18
C VAL A 55 7.62 -3.54 5.37
N LEU A 56 7.14 -2.35 5.67
CA LEU A 56 6.14 -1.67 4.87
C LEU A 56 6.86 -0.78 3.85
N MET A 57 6.50 -0.92 2.58
CA MET A 57 7.06 -0.17 1.46
C MET A 57 5.97 0.76 0.92
N ASP A 58 6.12 2.06 1.18
CA ASP A 58 5.27 3.09 0.59
C ASP A 58 5.76 3.43 -0.81
N THR A 59 4.89 3.31 -1.79
CA THR A 59 5.26 3.44 -3.21
C THR A 59 4.58 4.65 -3.84
N PRO A 60 5.23 5.35 -4.78
CA PRO A 60 4.58 6.41 -5.53
C PRO A 60 3.39 5.88 -6.33
N GLY A 61 2.35 6.70 -6.47
CA GLY A 61 1.14 6.35 -7.21
C GLY A 61 1.31 6.24 -8.73
N ASN A 62 2.44 6.69 -9.28
CA ASN A 62 2.72 6.62 -10.71
C ASN A 62 3.41 5.30 -11.08
N LEU A 63 2.71 4.44 -11.80
CA LEU A 63 3.19 3.11 -12.21
C LEU A 63 4.26 3.12 -13.33
N SER A 64 4.59 4.27 -13.92
CA SER A 64 5.57 4.37 -15.01
C SER A 64 7.04 4.23 -14.57
N GLN A 65 7.30 4.25 -13.27
CA GLN A 65 8.66 4.18 -12.74
C GLN A 65 9.19 2.74 -12.74
N GLN A 66 10.26 2.48 -13.47
CA GLN A 66 10.85 1.14 -13.62
C GLN A 66 11.30 0.53 -12.28
N GLY A 67 11.72 1.34 -11.32
CA GLY A 67 12.11 0.90 -9.98
C GLY A 67 10.99 0.28 -9.15
N LEU A 68 9.71 0.44 -9.55
CA LEU A 68 8.57 -0.23 -8.90
C LEU A 68 8.51 -1.73 -9.19
N VAL A 69 9.01 -2.17 -10.33
CA VAL A 69 8.96 -3.59 -10.73
C VAL A 69 9.61 -4.50 -9.70
N PRO A 70 10.87 -4.29 -9.25
CA PRO A 70 11.46 -5.12 -8.21
C PRO A 70 10.74 -5.01 -6.86
N ILE A 71 10.13 -3.85 -6.52
CA ILE A 71 9.37 -3.68 -5.30
C ILE A 71 8.16 -4.63 -5.30
N PHE A 72 7.37 -4.63 -6.37
CA PHE A 72 6.22 -5.54 -6.47
C PHE A 72 6.64 -7.01 -6.60
N ALA A 73 7.70 -7.29 -7.38
CA ALA A 73 8.16 -8.65 -7.62
C ALA A 73 8.71 -9.35 -6.36
N LEU A 74 9.35 -8.60 -5.46
CA LEU A 74 9.99 -9.12 -4.25
C LEU A 74 9.13 -8.96 -2.99
N SER A 75 7.98 -8.27 -3.07
CA SER A 75 7.01 -8.18 -1.96
C SER A 75 6.30 -9.50 -1.74
N HIS A 76 5.95 -9.82 -0.48
CA HIS A 76 5.06 -10.94 -0.16
C HIS A 76 3.60 -10.57 -0.39
N TYR A 77 3.24 -9.34 -0.01
CA TYR A 77 1.89 -8.80 -0.12
C TYR A 77 1.91 -7.42 -0.76
N ILE A 78 0.89 -7.12 -1.53
CA ILE A 78 0.60 -5.80 -2.11
C ILE A 78 -0.67 -5.31 -1.46
N VAL A 79 -0.55 -4.37 -0.53
CA VAL A 79 -1.70 -3.72 0.09
C VAL A 79 -2.22 -2.65 -0.86
N CYS A 80 -3.46 -2.78 -1.29
CA CYS A 80 -4.12 -1.87 -2.22
C CYS A 80 -5.30 -1.18 -1.52
N PRO A 81 -5.10 0.03 -0.99
CA PRO A 81 -6.20 0.82 -0.46
C PRO A 81 -7.08 1.33 -1.60
N TYR A 82 -8.39 1.28 -1.42
CA TYR A 82 -9.36 1.81 -2.37
C TYR A 82 -10.55 2.43 -1.67
N GLN A 83 -11.36 3.18 -2.41
CA GLN A 83 -12.59 3.79 -1.94
C GLN A 83 -13.76 3.35 -2.82
N PHE A 84 -14.98 3.42 -2.29
CA PHE A 84 -16.19 3.14 -3.07
C PHE A 84 -16.59 4.33 -3.96
N GLU A 85 -15.64 4.79 -4.75
CA GLU A 85 -15.80 5.84 -5.75
C GLU A 85 -15.40 5.30 -7.13
N ALA A 86 -16.09 5.71 -8.17
CA ALA A 86 -15.89 5.19 -9.53
C ALA A 86 -14.44 5.35 -10.01
N THR A 87 -13.82 6.49 -9.71
CA THR A 87 -12.42 6.77 -10.06
C THR A 87 -11.44 5.86 -9.31
N SER A 88 -11.67 5.64 -8.02
CA SER A 88 -10.84 4.75 -7.19
C SER A 88 -10.98 3.29 -7.64
N ILE A 89 -12.20 2.83 -7.93
CA ILE A 89 -12.45 1.47 -8.42
C ILE A 89 -11.78 1.27 -9.80
N SER A 90 -11.89 2.25 -10.71
CA SER A 90 -11.24 2.19 -12.02
C SER A 90 -9.72 2.15 -11.91
N SER A 91 -9.13 2.97 -11.04
CA SER A 91 -7.68 2.98 -10.78
C SER A 91 -7.22 1.65 -10.18
N THR A 92 -8.00 1.08 -9.25
CA THR A 92 -7.74 -0.24 -8.67
C THR A 92 -7.76 -1.34 -9.72
N ALA A 93 -8.75 -1.34 -10.63
CA ALA A 93 -8.81 -2.30 -11.73
C ALA A 93 -7.61 -2.18 -12.67
N THR A 94 -7.18 -0.96 -13.00
CA THR A 94 -5.97 -0.70 -13.80
C THR A 94 -4.73 -1.25 -13.10
N PHE A 95 -4.61 -1.04 -11.79
CA PHE A 95 -3.49 -1.54 -11.00
C PHE A 95 -3.47 -3.08 -10.94
N ILE A 96 -4.62 -3.73 -10.75
CA ILE A 96 -4.73 -5.20 -10.79
C ILE A 96 -4.25 -5.72 -12.16
N GLY A 97 -4.70 -5.11 -13.26
CA GLY A 97 -4.25 -5.47 -14.60
C GLY A 97 -2.74 -5.32 -14.82
N PHE A 98 -2.16 -4.25 -14.28
CA PHE A 98 -0.71 -4.04 -14.30
C PHE A 98 0.05 -5.14 -13.54
N ILE A 99 -0.35 -5.47 -12.32
CA ILE A 99 0.28 -6.52 -11.52
C ILE A 99 0.10 -7.90 -12.16
N ALA A 100 -1.08 -8.21 -12.70
CA ALA A 100 -1.32 -9.46 -13.41
C ALA A 100 -0.39 -9.63 -14.62
N LYS A 101 -0.18 -8.55 -15.39
CA LYS A 101 0.79 -8.51 -16.48
C LYS A 101 2.23 -8.75 -16.00
N LEU A 102 2.63 -8.12 -14.89
CA LEU A 102 3.94 -8.37 -14.29
C LEU A 102 4.11 -9.82 -13.82
N GLN A 103 3.10 -10.42 -13.19
CA GLN A 103 3.13 -11.82 -12.76
C GLN A 103 3.25 -12.79 -13.94
N HIS A 104 2.60 -12.47 -15.06
CA HIS A 104 2.76 -13.23 -16.29
C HIS A 104 4.18 -13.14 -16.87
N MET A 105 4.78 -11.95 -16.86
CA MET A 105 6.14 -11.70 -17.36
C MET A 105 7.24 -12.20 -16.42
N LEU A 106 6.95 -12.27 -15.12
CA LEU A 106 7.88 -12.63 -14.06
C LEU A 106 7.32 -13.79 -13.22
N PRO A 107 7.46 -15.05 -13.66
CA PRO A 107 6.87 -16.22 -12.97
C PRO A 107 7.40 -16.40 -11.52
N VAL A 108 8.52 -15.78 -11.18
CA VAL A 108 9.09 -15.77 -9.81
C VAL A 108 8.28 -14.89 -8.85
N MET A 109 7.48 -13.97 -9.35
CA MET A 109 6.64 -13.08 -8.56
C MET A 109 5.49 -13.86 -7.92
N LYS A 110 5.46 -13.90 -6.59
CA LYS A 110 4.46 -14.63 -5.80
C LYS A 110 3.65 -13.71 -4.88
N SER A 111 3.71 -12.41 -5.12
CA SER A 111 3.00 -11.40 -4.33
C SER A 111 1.48 -11.61 -4.39
N ARG A 112 0.81 -11.42 -3.24
CA ARG A 112 -0.64 -11.55 -3.11
C ARG A 112 -1.26 -10.19 -2.79
N PHE A 113 -2.44 -9.91 -3.31
CA PHE A 113 -3.18 -8.71 -2.97
C PHE A 113 -3.86 -8.80 -1.61
N ILE A 114 -3.87 -7.65 -0.91
CA ILE A 114 -4.74 -7.37 0.22
C ILE A 114 -5.44 -6.04 -0.09
N PHE A 115 -6.73 -6.09 -0.39
CA PHE A 115 -7.55 -4.92 -0.66
C PHE A 115 -8.09 -4.37 0.65
N VAL A 116 -7.97 -3.05 0.85
CA VAL A 116 -8.41 -2.37 2.07
C VAL A 116 -9.30 -1.20 1.69
N VAL A 117 -10.55 -1.22 2.15
CA VAL A 117 -11.44 -0.07 1.98
C VAL A 117 -10.97 1.07 2.87
N ASN A 118 -10.71 2.21 2.27
CA ASN A 118 -10.34 3.44 2.96
C ASN A 118 -11.50 4.42 2.97
N LYS A 119 -11.66 5.19 4.06
CA LYS A 119 -12.73 6.20 4.23
C LYS A 119 -14.15 5.64 4.09
N TRP A 120 -14.38 4.41 4.50
CA TRP A 120 -15.74 3.88 4.54
C TRP A 120 -16.52 4.45 5.73
N ASP A 121 -17.77 4.88 5.46
CA ASP A 121 -18.69 5.33 6.50
C ASP A 121 -20.07 4.67 6.24
N LYS A 122 -20.53 3.87 7.20
CA LYS A 122 -21.79 3.13 7.11
C LYS A 122 -23.04 4.02 7.01
N ARG A 123 -22.90 5.30 7.36
CA ARG A 123 -24.00 6.28 7.29
C ARG A 123 -24.27 6.77 5.87
N TYR A 124 -23.28 6.58 4.97
CA TYR A 124 -23.39 6.98 3.58
C TYR A 124 -23.61 5.75 2.70
N GLY A 125 -24.52 5.91 1.75
CA GLY A 125 -24.85 4.91 0.76
C GLY A 125 -26.34 4.57 0.76
N ARG A 126 -26.97 4.71 -0.41
CA ARG A 126 -28.31 4.20 -0.66
C ARG A 126 -28.23 2.68 -0.81
N LYS A 127 -29.34 1.97 -0.66
CA LYS A 127 -29.39 0.51 -0.78
C LYS A 127 -28.70 -0.02 -2.04
N ALA A 128 -28.94 0.61 -3.20
CA ALA A 128 -28.34 0.23 -4.48
C ALA A 128 -26.80 0.44 -4.50
N GLU A 129 -26.29 1.44 -3.80
CA GLU A 129 -24.85 1.69 -3.68
C GLU A 129 -24.19 0.65 -2.77
N LEU A 130 -24.83 0.28 -1.66
CA LEU A 130 -24.35 -0.78 -0.78
C LEU A 130 -24.25 -2.13 -1.51
N GLU A 131 -25.28 -2.47 -2.30
CA GLU A 131 -25.27 -3.67 -3.14
C GLU A 131 -24.14 -3.64 -4.19
N LEU A 132 -23.84 -2.47 -4.76
CA LEU A 132 -22.72 -2.29 -5.69
C LEU A 132 -21.36 -2.48 -4.97
N TRP A 133 -21.23 -1.98 -3.75
CA TRP A 133 -20.01 -2.14 -2.95
C TRP A 133 -19.76 -3.60 -2.60
N ASP A 134 -20.80 -4.33 -2.19
CA ASP A 134 -20.70 -5.77 -1.89
C ASP A 134 -20.28 -6.57 -3.14
N LYS A 135 -20.86 -6.26 -4.30
CA LYS A 135 -20.46 -6.86 -5.59
C LYS A 135 -19.02 -6.50 -5.98
N THR A 136 -18.56 -5.30 -5.65
CA THR A 136 -17.18 -4.87 -5.90
C THR A 136 -16.21 -5.69 -5.05
N GLU A 137 -16.48 -5.85 -3.76
CA GLU A 137 -15.66 -6.69 -2.89
C GLU A 137 -15.65 -8.16 -3.33
N GLU A 138 -16.80 -8.70 -3.75
CA GLU A 138 -16.90 -10.06 -4.27
C GLU A 138 -15.99 -10.25 -5.49
N ARG A 139 -15.96 -9.29 -6.42
CA ARG A 139 -15.05 -9.31 -7.58
C ARG A 139 -13.59 -9.22 -7.15
N LEU A 140 -13.25 -8.37 -6.17
CA LEU A 140 -11.88 -8.22 -5.70
C LEU A 140 -11.36 -9.50 -5.02
N ARG A 141 -12.24 -10.30 -4.37
CA ARG A 141 -11.87 -11.59 -3.77
C ARG A 141 -11.32 -12.61 -4.79
N HIS A 142 -11.62 -12.46 -6.07
CA HIS A 142 -11.03 -13.29 -7.11
C HIS A 142 -9.55 -12.99 -7.34
N PHE A 143 -9.08 -11.81 -6.95
CA PHE A 143 -7.70 -11.37 -7.12
C PHE A 143 -6.88 -11.44 -5.84
N GLY A 144 -7.50 -11.44 -4.67
CA GLY A 144 -6.81 -11.46 -3.40
C GLY A 144 -7.72 -11.40 -2.17
N LEU A 145 -7.10 -11.20 -1.02
CA LEU A 145 -7.82 -11.01 0.23
C LEU A 145 -8.49 -9.61 0.24
N VAL A 146 -9.75 -9.57 0.62
CA VAL A 146 -10.43 -8.31 0.96
C VAL A 146 -10.49 -8.21 2.48
N ALA A 147 -9.80 -7.22 3.04
CA ALA A 147 -9.80 -6.97 4.48
C ALA A 147 -11.19 -6.51 4.97
N PRO A 148 -11.54 -6.72 6.24
CA PRO A 148 -12.74 -6.14 6.81
C PRO A 148 -12.78 -4.63 6.61
N ARG A 149 -13.96 -4.08 6.38
CA ARG A 149 -14.16 -2.63 6.24
C ARG A 149 -13.78 -1.94 7.54
N ILE A 150 -12.92 -0.94 7.45
CA ILE A 150 -12.57 -0.09 8.59
C ILE A 150 -13.47 1.12 8.57
N GLU A 151 -14.32 1.27 9.59
CA GLU A 151 -15.17 2.46 9.73
C GLU A 151 -14.28 3.70 9.88
N GLY A 152 -14.51 4.69 9.02
CA GLY A 152 -13.95 6.02 9.20
C GLY A 152 -14.54 6.62 10.47
N GLN A 153 -13.75 6.76 11.53
CA GLN A 153 -14.16 7.58 12.65
C GLN A 153 -14.24 9.02 12.15
N GLY A 154 -15.42 9.62 12.19
CA GLY A 154 -15.62 11.03 11.86
C GLY A 154 -14.92 11.93 12.89
N GLY A 155 -13.74 12.31 12.56
CA GLY A 155 -12.78 13.02 13.39
C GLY A 155 -11.52 12.18 13.52
N TYR A 156 -10.42 12.68 12.99
CA TYR A 156 -9.10 12.16 13.34
C TYR A 156 -8.96 12.34 14.85
N ALA A 157 -9.28 11.30 15.62
CA ALA A 157 -8.84 11.28 16.99
C ALA A 157 -7.32 11.44 16.92
N THR A 158 -6.83 12.57 17.34
CA THR A 158 -5.42 12.76 17.68
C THR A 158 -5.12 11.63 18.65
N VAL A 159 -4.41 10.62 18.16
CA VAL A 159 -3.92 9.55 19.03
C VAL A 159 -2.97 10.27 19.98
N GLN A 160 -3.46 10.56 21.17
CA GLN A 160 -2.59 10.97 22.27
C GLN A 160 -1.84 9.70 22.68
N TYR A 161 -0.55 9.69 22.38
CA TYR A 161 0.39 8.70 22.88
C TYR A 161 0.77 9.03 24.33
#